data_2387cbb6238a9a13e8e966ec5a2b8b44
#
_entry.id   2387cbb6238a9a13e8e966ec5a2b8b44
#
_cell.length_a   1.000
_cell.length_b   1.000
_cell.length_c   1.000
_cell.angle_alpha   90.00
_cell.angle_beta   90.00
_cell.angle_gamma   90.00
#
_symmetry.space_group_name_H-M   'P 1'
#
loop_
_entity.id
_entity.type
_entity.pdbx_description
1 polymer ?
#
loop_
_entity_poly.entity_id
_entity_poly.type
_entity_poly.pdbx_seq_one_letter_code
_entity_poly.pdbx_strand_id
1 'polypeptide(L)'
;MVDAAVRAGAKIIKHQTHIIDDEMSCEAKNVIPGNSTKSIYQVMAECALSEEEEKELMEYVQSKGLVFLSTPFSRASALRLDKFGVSAFKIGSGEMNNYPLIDLISKFGRPMIVSTGMNDLESVKRTAEIITKNNCPFALLHTTNLYPTPVEFVRLGAMLELKEFGVPFGLSDHTLNNNACIAAIALGASIVERHFTDTKDRVGNDIICSMDETELKCLIESSKEVYSMLGGKKAPLAEEKVTIDFAFATVVTISDIKEGELFTSENLWVKRPGTGEIKAVDYEKLIGRRAKANIKKDTHITWGMVL
;
A
#
# COMPACT_ATOMS: atom_id res chain seq x y z
N MET A 1 -12.74 -11.52 -18.98
CA MET A 1 -11.87 -10.94 -17.92
C MET A 1 -11.64 -9.43 -18.10
N VAL A 2 -11.17 -8.92 -19.25
CA VAL A 2 -10.88 -7.48 -19.45
C VAL A 2 -12.07 -6.58 -19.12
N ASP A 3 -13.26 -6.87 -19.67
CA ASP A 3 -14.45 -6.06 -19.41
C ASP A 3 -14.90 -6.07 -17.95
N ALA A 4 -14.73 -7.21 -17.25
CA ALA A 4 -15.00 -7.29 -15.81
C ALA A 4 -14.04 -6.41 -15.01
N ALA A 5 -12.75 -6.40 -15.34
CA ALA A 5 -11.78 -5.51 -14.71
C ALA A 5 -12.09 -4.02 -14.97
N VAL A 6 -12.56 -3.68 -16.19
CA VAL A 6 -13.04 -2.32 -16.54
C VAL A 6 -14.21 -1.91 -15.64
N ARG A 7 -15.24 -2.77 -15.50
CA ARG A 7 -16.40 -2.48 -14.65
C ARG A 7 -16.03 -2.31 -13.18
N ALA A 8 -15.03 -3.08 -12.70
CA ALA A 8 -14.49 -2.93 -11.36
C ALA A 8 -13.70 -1.62 -11.16
N GLY A 9 -13.31 -0.94 -12.25
CA GLY A 9 -12.57 0.32 -12.21
C GLY A 9 -11.05 0.18 -12.27
N ALA A 10 -10.52 -0.96 -12.71
CA ALA A 10 -9.09 -1.15 -12.96
C ALA A 10 -8.54 -0.07 -13.90
N LYS A 11 -7.24 0.20 -13.78
CA LYS A 11 -6.50 1.11 -14.66
C LYS A 11 -5.38 0.40 -15.40
N ILE A 12 -4.89 -0.69 -14.84
CA ILE A 12 -3.78 -1.47 -15.37
C ILE A 12 -4.18 -2.94 -15.36
N ILE A 13 -3.97 -3.63 -16.45
CA ILE A 13 -4.07 -5.08 -16.55
C ILE A 13 -2.70 -5.64 -16.89
N LYS A 14 -2.30 -6.66 -16.15
CA LYS A 14 -1.03 -7.37 -16.39
C LYS A 14 -1.33 -8.74 -16.99
N HIS A 15 -0.61 -9.07 -18.06
CA HIS A 15 -0.51 -10.37 -18.69
C HIS A 15 0.88 -11.01 -18.42
N GLN A 16 1.09 -12.23 -18.88
CA GLN A 16 2.36 -12.94 -18.85
C GLN A 16 2.70 -13.45 -20.24
N THR A 17 3.88 -13.09 -20.74
CA THR A 17 4.34 -13.45 -22.09
C THR A 17 5.28 -14.64 -22.02
N HIS A 18 4.80 -15.79 -22.48
CA HIS A 18 5.53 -17.04 -22.52
C HIS A 18 5.93 -17.41 -23.95
N ILE A 19 7.21 -17.64 -24.18
CA ILE A 19 7.75 -18.25 -25.39
C ILE A 19 8.56 -19.48 -24.95
N ILE A 20 7.91 -20.62 -24.95
CA ILE A 20 8.30 -21.80 -24.18
C ILE A 20 9.69 -22.28 -24.52
N ASP A 21 10.03 -22.34 -25.82
CA ASP A 21 11.34 -22.85 -26.28
C ASP A 21 12.50 -21.89 -25.95
N ASP A 22 12.24 -20.61 -25.70
CA ASP A 22 13.24 -19.63 -25.25
C ASP A 22 13.27 -19.49 -23.72
N GLU A 23 12.18 -19.86 -23.04
CA GLU A 23 12.01 -19.76 -21.59
C GLU A 23 12.53 -21.00 -20.86
N MET A 24 12.28 -22.20 -21.40
CA MET A 24 12.47 -23.45 -20.69
C MET A 24 13.38 -24.44 -21.45
N SER A 25 14.32 -25.04 -20.70
CA SER A 25 15.08 -26.16 -21.20
C SER A 25 14.24 -27.46 -21.23
N CYS A 26 14.76 -28.51 -21.89
CA CYS A 26 14.08 -29.82 -21.94
C CYS A 26 13.83 -30.41 -20.53
N GLU A 27 14.65 -30.08 -19.54
CA GLU A 27 14.51 -30.57 -18.16
C GLU A 27 13.20 -30.10 -17.50
N ALA A 28 12.64 -28.96 -17.92
CA ALA A 28 11.36 -28.46 -17.42
C ALA A 28 10.18 -29.43 -17.69
N LYS A 29 10.34 -30.37 -18.65
CA LYS A 29 9.34 -31.42 -18.92
C LYS A 29 9.26 -32.46 -17.80
N ASN A 30 10.26 -32.51 -16.91
CA ASN A 30 10.36 -33.44 -15.79
C ASN A 30 10.03 -32.79 -14.44
N VAL A 31 9.84 -31.44 -14.39
CA VAL A 31 9.57 -30.70 -13.15
C VAL A 31 8.07 -30.50 -13.02
N ILE A 32 7.47 -31.03 -11.95
CA ILE A 32 6.05 -30.88 -11.61
C ILE A 32 5.93 -29.87 -10.48
N PRO A 33 5.23 -28.72 -10.69
CA PRO A 33 4.96 -27.75 -9.63
C PRO A 33 4.08 -28.32 -8.52
N GLY A 34 4.22 -27.86 -7.29
CA GLY A 34 3.46 -28.34 -6.15
C GLY A 34 1.95 -28.16 -6.22
N ASN A 35 1.46 -27.27 -7.09
CA ASN A 35 0.05 -26.96 -7.34
C ASN A 35 -0.47 -27.52 -8.67
N SER A 36 0.24 -28.46 -9.32
CA SER A 36 -0.15 -29.06 -10.60
C SER A 36 0.15 -30.54 -10.63
N THR A 37 -0.54 -31.27 -11.52
CA THR A 37 -0.23 -32.66 -11.90
C THR A 37 0.53 -32.77 -13.23
N LYS A 38 0.68 -31.66 -13.94
CA LYS A 38 1.41 -31.52 -15.20
C LYS A 38 2.79 -30.92 -14.96
N SER A 39 3.73 -31.18 -15.87
CA SER A 39 5.03 -30.52 -15.82
C SER A 39 4.88 -29.00 -16.03
N ILE A 40 5.82 -28.24 -15.49
CA ILE A 40 5.84 -26.77 -15.66
C ILE A 40 5.87 -26.39 -17.15
N TYR A 41 6.58 -27.15 -17.97
CA TYR A 41 6.60 -26.98 -19.42
C TYR A 41 5.18 -27.07 -20.03
N GLN A 42 4.42 -28.09 -19.64
CA GLN A 42 3.05 -28.30 -20.14
C GLN A 42 2.10 -27.20 -19.64
N VAL A 43 2.19 -26.83 -18.36
CA VAL A 43 1.36 -25.77 -17.77
C VAL A 43 1.56 -24.46 -18.52
N MET A 44 2.81 -24.06 -18.76
CA MET A 44 3.10 -22.79 -19.44
C MET A 44 2.76 -22.86 -20.93
N ALA A 45 2.97 -24.01 -21.60
CA ALA A 45 2.59 -24.19 -23.00
C ALA A 45 1.08 -24.05 -23.23
N GLU A 46 0.25 -24.52 -22.29
CA GLU A 46 -1.20 -24.37 -22.33
C GLU A 46 -1.70 -22.94 -22.04
N CYS A 47 -0.88 -22.13 -21.38
CA CYS A 47 -1.20 -20.73 -21.04
C CYS A 47 -0.61 -19.71 -22.03
N ALA A 48 0.35 -20.13 -22.88
CA ALA A 48 1.01 -19.24 -23.81
C ALA A 48 0.07 -18.82 -24.95
N LEU A 49 0.07 -17.52 -25.26
CA LEU A 49 -0.59 -16.96 -26.44
C LEU A 49 0.41 -16.87 -27.60
N SER A 50 -0.07 -17.00 -28.84
CA SER A 50 0.70 -16.62 -30.02
C SER A 50 1.01 -15.11 -30.01
N GLU A 51 1.91 -14.66 -30.88
CA GLU A 51 2.24 -13.23 -30.99
C GLU A 51 1.00 -12.40 -31.44
N GLU A 52 0.20 -12.97 -32.34
CA GLU A 52 -1.01 -12.35 -32.86
C GLU A 52 -2.09 -12.22 -31.78
N GLU A 53 -2.35 -13.29 -31.04
CA GLU A 53 -3.35 -13.31 -29.94
C GLU A 53 -2.94 -12.36 -28.82
N GLU A 54 -1.68 -12.32 -28.44
CA GLU A 54 -1.18 -11.41 -27.41
C GLU A 54 -1.28 -9.94 -27.84
N LYS A 55 -0.99 -9.67 -29.12
CA LYS A 55 -1.16 -8.34 -29.68
C LYS A 55 -2.63 -7.90 -29.70
N GLU A 56 -3.54 -8.79 -30.12
CA GLU A 56 -4.98 -8.54 -30.08
C GLU A 56 -5.46 -8.27 -28.65
N LEU A 57 -5.00 -9.05 -27.66
CA LEU A 57 -5.28 -8.81 -26.25
C LEU A 57 -4.80 -7.43 -25.79
N MET A 58 -3.58 -7.03 -26.16
CA MET A 58 -3.04 -5.72 -25.82
C MET A 58 -3.89 -4.59 -26.42
N GLU A 59 -4.20 -4.68 -27.70
CA GLU A 59 -5.01 -3.69 -28.42
C GLU A 59 -6.42 -3.60 -27.81
N TYR A 60 -7.01 -4.73 -27.41
CA TYR A 60 -8.31 -4.76 -26.74
C TYR A 60 -8.25 -4.06 -25.39
N VAL A 61 -7.25 -4.35 -24.55
CA VAL A 61 -7.06 -3.69 -23.24
C VAL A 61 -6.90 -2.19 -23.43
N GLN A 62 -6.08 -1.76 -24.38
CA GLN A 62 -5.86 -0.33 -24.68
C GLN A 62 -7.13 0.35 -25.23
N SER A 63 -7.93 -0.34 -26.03
CA SER A 63 -9.22 0.19 -26.53
C SER A 63 -10.23 0.48 -25.42
N LYS A 64 -10.08 -0.16 -24.27
CA LYS A 64 -10.88 0.10 -23.06
C LYS A 64 -10.31 1.24 -22.18
N GLY A 65 -9.24 1.90 -22.61
CA GLY A 65 -8.59 2.98 -21.87
C GLY A 65 -7.72 2.49 -20.70
N LEU A 66 -7.32 1.22 -20.71
CA LEU A 66 -6.45 0.62 -19.72
C LEU A 66 -5.00 0.55 -20.18
N VAL A 67 -4.07 0.54 -19.22
CA VAL A 67 -2.67 0.26 -19.49
C VAL A 67 -2.47 -1.26 -19.53
N PHE A 68 -1.90 -1.75 -20.62
CA PHE A 68 -1.46 -3.14 -20.74
C PHE A 68 -0.02 -3.26 -20.25
N LEU A 69 0.21 -4.13 -19.29
CA LEU A 69 1.53 -4.60 -18.86
C LEU A 69 1.68 -6.07 -19.16
N SER A 70 2.91 -6.52 -19.37
CA SER A 70 3.18 -7.95 -19.40
C SER A 70 4.51 -8.27 -18.72
N THR A 71 4.60 -9.51 -18.23
CA THR A 71 5.82 -10.07 -17.66
C THR A 71 6.50 -10.94 -18.71
N PRO A 72 7.68 -10.57 -19.23
CA PRO A 72 8.46 -11.47 -20.07
C PRO A 72 9.22 -12.49 -19.19
N PHE A 73 9.18 -13.74 -19.57
CA PHE A 73 9.91 -14.83 -18.91
C PHE A 73 11.17 -15.28 -19.65
N SER A 74 11.43 -14.65 -20.81
CA SER A 74 12.60 -14.97 -21.62
C SER A 74 13.09 -13.77 -22.41
N ARG A 75 14.24 -13.92 -23.07
CA ARG A 75 14.78 -12.91 -23.97
C ARG A 75 13.85 -12.62 -25.14
N ALA A 76 13.31 -13.68 -25.77
CA ALA A 76 12.41 -13.53 -26.91
C ALA A 76 11.11 -12.83 -26.53
N SER A 77 10.55 -13.16 -25.36
CA SER A 77 9.35 -12.47 -24.85
C SER A 77 9.61 -11.01 -24.50
N ALA A 78 10.78 -10.66 -23.97
CA ALA A 78 11.15 -9.27 -23.73
C ALA A 78 11.24 -8.45 -25.03
N LEU A 79 11.85 -9.03 -26.08
CA LEU A 79 11.95 -8.40 -27.39
C LEU A 79 10.59 -8.27 -28.10
N ARG A 80 9.68 -9.26 -27.92
CA ARG A 80 8.30 -9.17 -28.43
C ARG A 80 7.57 -7.99 -27.79
N LEU A 81 7.62 -7.86 -26.47
CA LEU A 81 6.97 -6.76 -25.74
C LEU A 81 7.60 -5.40 -26.09
N ASP A 82 8.91 -5.36 -26.32
CA ASP A 82 9.58 -4.15 -26.80
C ASP A 82 9.07 -3.73 -28.18
N LYS A 83 8.95 -4.68 -29.11
CA LYS A 83 8.33 -4.48 -30.44
C LYS A 83 6.88 -4.00 -30.37
N PHE A 84 6.10 -4.51 -29.39
CA PHE A 84 4.72 -4.09 -29.15
C PHE A 84 4.62 -2.66 -28.58
N GLY A 85 5.68 -2.10 -28.04
CA GLY A 85 5.69 -0.76 -27.49
C GLY A 85 4.97 -0.65 -26.16
N VAL A 86 5.01 -1.69 -25.30
CA VAL A 86 4.40 -1.65 -23.96
C VAL A 86 4.91 -0.45 -23.15
N SER A 87 4.07 0.14 -22.32
CA SER A 87 4.41 1.35 -21.55
C SER A 87 5.41 1.07 -20.42
N ALA A 88 5.44 -0.15 -19.90
CA ALA A 88 6.32 -0.59 -18.83
C ALA A 88 6.44 -2.12 -18.86
N PHE A 89 7.46 -2.66 -18.18
CA PHE A 89 7.67 -4.09 -18.03
C PHE A 89 7.37 -4.54 -16.61
N LYS A 90 6.70 -5.68 -16.44
CA LYS A 90 6.64 -6.38 -15.16
C LYS A 90 7.72 -7.43 -15.12
N ILE A 91 8.40 -7.57 -13.99
CA ILE A 91 9.36 -8.65 -13.74
C ILE A 91 8.79 -9.55 -12.65
N GLY A 92 8.64 -10.82 -12.95
CA GLY A 92 8.25 -11.85 -11.99
C GLY A 92 9.34 -12.10 -10.95
N SER A 93 8.98 -12.65 -9.80
CA SER A 93 9.93 -12.96 -8.73
C SER A 93 11.00 -13.97 -9.17
N GLY A 94 10.64 -14.91 -10.06
CA GLY A 94 11.58 -15.89 -10.62
C GLY A 94 12.62 -15.26 -11.54
N GLU A 95 12.26 -14.16 -12.21
CA GLU A 95 13.13 -13.46 -13.14
C GLU A 95 13.94 -12.33 -12.50
N MET A 96 13.67 -11.98 -11.26
CA MET A 96 14.33 -10.87 -10.57
C MET A 96 15.85 -11.08 -10.47
N ASN A 97 16.31 -12.30 -10.29
CA ASN A 97 17.73 -12.65 -10.24
C ASN A 97 18.31 -13.13 -11.60
N ASN A 98 17.51 -13.09 -12.67
CA ASN A 98 17.96 -13.31 -14.04
C ASN A 98 18.63 -12.02 -14.54
N TYR A 99 19.84 -11.76 -14.02
CA TYR A 99 20.56 -10.50 -14.27
C TYR A 99 20.78 -10.19 -15.76
N PRO A 100 21.04 -11.17 -16.65
CA PRO A 100 21.11 -10.90 -18.10
C PRO A 100 19.79 -10.37 -18.68
N LEU A 101 18.65 -10.91 -18.24
CA LEU A 101 17.33 -10.46 -18.68
C LEU A 101 17.02 -9.05 -18.11
N ILE A 102 17.33 -8.81 -16.83
CA ILE A 102 17.20 -7.50 -16.19
C ILE A 102 18.02 -6.43 -16.91
N ASP A 103 19.29 -6.74 -17.24
CA ASP A 103 20.16 -5.82 -17.99
C ASP A 103 19.61 -5.52 -19.39
N LEU A 104 19.10 -6.53 -20.08
CA LEU A 104 18.47 -6.35 -21.39
C LEU A 104 17.25 -5.42 -21.31
N ILE A 105 16.28 -5.75 -20.42
CA ILE A 105 15.01 -5.02 -20.33
C ILE A 105 15.24 -3.57 -19.88
N SER A 106 16.14 -3.35 -18.91
CA SER A 106 16.43 -2.00 -18.44
C SER A 106 17.03 -1.09 -19.51
N LYS A 107 17.71 -1.65 -20.52
CA LYS A 107 18.22 -0.90 -21.69
C LYS A 107 17.13 -0.41 -22.66
N PHE A 108 15.92 -0.98 -22.58
CA PHE A 108 14.80 -0.45 -23.36
C PHE A 108 14.31 0.91 -22.83
N GLY A 109 14.73 1.33 -21.65
CA GLY A 109 14.47 2.65 -21.08
C GLY A 109 13.02 2.88 -20.61
N ARG A 110 12.19 1.83 -20.53
CA ARG A 110 10.81 1.91 -20.03
C ARG A 110 10.74 1.45 -18.58
N PRO A 111 9.83 2.03 -17.77
CA PRO A 111 9.71 1.69 -16.35
C PRO A 111 9.57 0.18 -16.10
N MET A 112 10.18 -0.30 -15.04
CA MET A 112 10.10 -1.70 -14.61
C MET A 112 9.40 -1.81 -13.26
N ILE A 113 8.47 -2.76 -13.11
CA ILE A 113 7.85 -3.13 -11.82
C ILE A 113 8.37 -4.52 -11.46
N VAL A 114 9.21 -4.62 -10.43
CA VAL A 114 9.96 -5.82 -10.10
C VAL A 114 9.43 -6.46 -8.83
N SER A 115 8.91 -7.70 -8.93
CA SER A 115 8.56 -8.51 -7.76
C SER A 115 9.80 -9.19 -7.19
N THR A 116 9.90 -9.22 -5.85
CA THR A 116 11.11 -9.64 -5.11
C THR A 116 10.94 -10.94 -4.33
N GLY A 117 9.86 -11.69 -4.55
CA GLY A 117 9.62 -12.95 -3.85
C GLY A 117 10.73 -13.97 -4.08
N MET A 118 10.95 -14.86 -3.11
CA MET A 118 12.02 -15.88 -3.10
C MET A 118 13.45 -15.32 -3.09
N ASN A 119 13.63 -14.02 -3.03
CA ASN A 119 14.93 -13.35 -3.08
C ASN A 119 15.21 -12.60 -1.77
N ASP A 120 16.45 -12.54 -1.38
CA ASP A 120 16.95 -11.75 -0.26
C ASP A 120 17.29 -10.31 -0.67
N LEU A 121 17.56 -9.45 0.30
CA LEU A 121 17.89 -8.04 0.04
C LEU A 121 19.18 -7.86 -0.78
N GLU A 122 20.14 -8.78 -0.68
CA GLU A 122 21.37 -8.72 -1.46
C GLU A 122 21.08 -8.91 -2.95
N SER A 123 20.26 -9.91 -3.29
CA SER A 123 19.78 -10.15 -4.65
C SER A 123 18.98 -8.98 -5.19
N VAL A 124 18.08 -8.39 -4.37
CA VAL A 124 17.31 -7.18 -4.73
C VAL A 124 18.23 -6.01 -5.01
N LYS A 125 19.23 -5.79 -4.16
CA LYS A 125 20.23 -4.73 -4.33
C LYS A 125 20.97 -4.85 -5.65
N ARG A 126 21.46 -6.06 -5.97
CA ARG A 126 22.16 -6.31 -7.23
C ARG A 126 21.28 -6.01 -8.46
N THR A 127 20.02 -6.41 -8.41
CA THR A 127 19.04 -6.09 -9.47
C THR A 127 18.82 -4.59 -9.59
N ALA A 128 18.61 -3.89 -8.47
CA ALA A 128 18.43 -2.44 -8.44
C ALA A 128 19.67 -1.70 -9.00
N GLU A 129 20.88 -2.15 -8.69
CA GLU A 129 22.12 -1.60 -9.21
C GLU A 129 22.21 -1.73 -10.75
N ILE A 130 21.82 -2.89 -11.31
CA ILE A 130 21.79 -3.09 -12.77
C ILE A 130 20.80 -2.13 -13.44
N ILE A 131 19.59 -2.02 -12.90
CA ILE A 131 18.54 -1.15 -13.44
C ILE A 131 18.96 0.32 -13.35
N THR A 132 19.50 0.73 -12.20
CA THR A 132 19.99 2.10 -11.97
C THR A 132 21.15 2.46 -12.91
N LYS A 133 22.09 1.55 -13.14
CA LYS A 133 23.21 1.75 -14.08
C LYS A 133 22.73 2.08 -15.48
N ASN A 134 21.60 1.50 -15.90
CA ASN A 134 21.00 1.75 -17.21
C ASN A 134 20.03 2.97 -17.20
N ASN A 135 19.97 3.76 -16.10
CA ASN A 135 19.08 4.89 -15.92
C ASN A 135 17.60 4.58 -16.18
N CYS A 136 17.17 3.35 -15.88
CA CYS A 136 15.80 2.90 -16.07
C CYS A 136 14.98 3.15 -14.79
N PRO A 137 13.80 3.80 -14.86
CA PRO A 137 12.92 3.94 -13.70
C PRO A 137 12.38 2.58 -13.27
N PHE A 138 12.25 2.36 -11.95
CA PHE A 138 11.67 1.11 -11.46
C PHE A 138 10.94 1.26 -10.13
N ALA A 139 10.11 0.25 -9.84
CA ALA A 139 9.44 0.06 -8.55
C ALA A 139 9.67 -1.39 -8.07
N LEU A 140 9.62 -1.60 -6.76
CA LEU A 140 9.84 -2.90 -6.13
C LEU A 140 8.55 -3.39 -5.45
N LEU A 141 8.16 -4.64 -5.67
CA LEU A 141 7.04 -5.26 -4.98
C LEU A 141 7.53 -6.41 -4.10
N HIS A 142 7.24 -6.32 -2.81
CA HIS A 142 7.36 -7.48 -1.93
C HIS A 142 6.36 -8.56 -2.36
N THR A 143 6.77 -9.82 -2.29
CA THR A 143 5.94 -10.95 -2.71
C THR A 143 6.29 -12.19 -1.89
N THR A 144 5.30 -12.99 -1.55
CA THR A 144 5.47 -14.36 -1.09
C THR A 144 4.87 -15.31 -2.13
N ASN A 145 5.72 -16.16 -2.71
CA ASN A 145 5.34 -17.06 -3.81
C ASN A 145 4.76 -18.39 -3.29
N LEU A 146 3.65 -18.29 -2.57
CA LEU A 146 2.79 -19.41 -2.17
C LEU A 146 1.37 -19.12 -2.69
N TYR A 147 0.70 -20.11 -3.27
CA TYR A 147 -0.59 -19.96 -3.95
C TYR A 147 -1.63 -20.94 -3.40
N PRO A 148 -2.50 -20.53 -2.42
CA PRO A 148 -2.54 -19.22 -1.77
C PRO A 148 -1.44 -19.01 -0.72
N THR A 149 -1.12 -17.76 -0.40
CA THR A 149 -0.21 -17.39 0.69
C THR A 149 -0.95 -17.42 2.02
N PRO A 150 -0.52 -18.23 3.02
CA PRO A 150 -0.97 -18.11 4.41
C PRO A 150 -0.65 -16.71 4.97
N VAL A 151 -1.56 -16.17 5.79
CA VAL A 151 -1.47 -14.76 6.22
C VAL A 151 -0.21 -14.45 7.02
N GLU A 152 0.31 -15.40 7.79
CA GLU A 152 1.55 -15.27 8.57
C GLU A 152 2.80 -15.14 7.69
N PHE A 153 2.73 -15.56 6.43
CA PHE A 153 3.83 -15.50 5.48
C PHE A 153 3.77 -14.27 4.55
N VAL A 154 2.79 -13.40 4.70
CA VAL A 154 2.72 -12.12 3.95
C VAL A 154 3.89 -11.20 4.32
N ARG A 155 4.30 -11.15 5.57
CA ARG A 155 5.48 -10.44 6.07
C ARG A 155 5.55 -8.97 5.62
N LEU A 156 4.52 -8.18 5.91
CA LEU A 156 4.49 -6.76 5.54
C LEU A 156 5.66 -5.93 6.10
N GLY A 157 6.27 -6.41 7.19
CA GLY A 157 7.53 -5.83 7.70
C GLY A 157 8.66 -5.91 6.68
N ALA A 158 8.81 -7.04 5.97
CA ALA A 158 9.80 -7.19 4.91
C ALA A 158 9.51 -6.28 3.70
N MET A 159 8.24 -5.96 3.41
CA MET A 159 7.89 -4.95 2.42
C MET A 159 8.48 -3.58 2.76
N LEU A 160 8.53 -3.23 4.04
CA LEU A 160 9.05 -1.93 4.48
C LEU A 160 10.56 -1.80 4.28
N GLU A 161 11.31 -2.89 4.24
CA GLU A 161 12.74 -2.89 3.94
C GLU A 161 13.02 -2.37 2.52
N LEU A 162 12.07 -2.53 1.58
CA LEU A 162 12.20 -2.00 0.22
C LEU A 162 12.26 -0.45 0.15
N LYS A 163 11.91 0.25 1.23
CA LYS A 163 12.05 1.72 1.32
C LYS A 163 13.50 2.18 1.20
N GLU A 164 14.47 1.34 1.57
CA GLU A 164 15.89 1.66 1.52
C GLU A 164 16.38 1.98 0.10
N PHE A 165 15.69 1.47 -0.91
CA PHE A 165 16.06 1.69 -2.31
C PHE A 165 15.64 3.08 -2.85
N GLY A 166 14.85 3.85 -2.11
CA GLY A 166 14.41 5.21 -2.50
C GLY A 166 13.53 5.24 -3.75
N VAL A 167 12.93 4.12 -4.15
CA VAL A 167 12.02 3.99 -5.29
C VAL A 167 10.61 3.66 -4.81
N PRO A 168 9.56 3.82 -5.66
CA PRO A 168 8.22 3.34 -5.32
C PRO A 168 8.25 1.85 -4.97
N PHE A 169 7.51 1.48 -3.92
CA PHE A 169 7.43 0.10 -3.47
C PHE A 169 5.99 -0.32 -3.22
N GLY A 170 5.76 -1.62 -3.10
CA GLY A 170 4.43 -2.14 -2.86
C GLY A 170 4.38 -3.64 -2.60
N LEU A 171 3.21 -4.23 -2.83
CA LEU A 171 2.91 -5.63 -2.58
C LEU A 171 2.34 -6.30 -3.83
N SER A 172 2.87 -7.48 -4.16
CA SER A 172 2.22 -8.46 -5.04
C SER A 172 1.72 -9.60 -4.15
N ASP A 173 0.39 -9.75 -4.06
CA ASP A 173 -0.29 -10.55 -3.04
C ASP A 173 -1.00 -11.78 -3.64
N HIS A 174 -0.88 -12.92 -2.95
CA HIS A 174 -1.52 -14.19 -3.30
C HIS A 174 -2.39 -14.74 -2.15
N THR A 175 -2.80 -13.90 -1.21
CA THR A 175 -3.75 -14.28 -0.15
C THR A 175 -5.18 -14.44 -0.70
N LEU A 176 -6.09 -14.94 0.14
CA LEU A 176 -7.48 -15.20 -0.25
C LEU A 176 -8.40 -13.96 -0.21
N ASN A 177 -7.89 -12.80 0.30
CA ASN A 177 -8.70 -11.59 0.45
C ASN A 177 -7.86 -10.31 0.30
N ASN A 178 -8.49 -9.13 0.43
CA ASN A 178 -7.86 -7.84 0.18
C ASN A 178 -7.08 -7.26 1.38
N ASN A 179 -7.10 -7.91 2.55
CA ASN A 179 -6.58 -7.32 3.79
C ASN A 179 -5.08 -7.00 3.69
N ALA A 180 -4.28 -7.88 3.09
CA ALA A 180 -2.85 -7.67 2.91
C ALA A 180 -2.56 -6.43 2.04
N CYS A 181 -3.28 -6.27 0.94
CA CYS A 181 -3.15 -5.10 0.05
C CYS A 181 -3.57 -3.80 0.75
N ILE A 182 -4.70 -3.80 1.47
CA ILE A 182 -5.18 -2.62 2.21
C ILE A 182 -4.18 -2.23 3.30
N ALA A 183 -3.66 -3.22 4.05
CA ALA A 183 -2.63 -2.98 5.05
C ALA A 183 -1.32 -2.47 4.43
N ALA A 184 -0.91 -3.00 3.27
CA ALA A 184 0.26 -2.52 2.55
C ALA A 184 0.13 -1.04 2.16
N ILE A 185 -1.04 -0.60 1.70
CA ILE A 185 -1.32 0.80 1.37
C ILE A 185 -1.19 1.68 2.62
N ALA A 186 -1.78 1.26 3.74
CA ALA A 186 -1.65 1.97 5.01
C ALA A 186 -0.18 2.11 5.47
N LEU A 187 0.67 1.17 5.10
CA LEU A 187 2.11 1.17 5.37
C LEU A 187 2.93 1.95 4.31
N GLY A 188 2.28 2.53 3.29
CA GLY A 188 2.90 3.38 2.30
C GLY A 188 3.20 2.72 0.96
N ALA A 189 2.63 1.55 0.67
CA ALA A 189 2.71 0.95 -0.65
C ALA A 189 2.08 1.88 -1.71
N SER A 190 2.79 2.09 -2.81
CA SER A 190 2.33 2.88 -3.96
C SER A 190 1.67 2.00 -5.02
N ILE A 191 1.95 0.70 -5.01
CA ILE A 191 1.47 -0.27 -5.99
C ILE A 191 1.04 -1.53 -5.25
N VAL A 192 -0.14 -2.05 -5.62
CA VAL A 192 -0.58 -3.38 -5.19
C VAL A 192 -0.99 -4.19 -6.42
N GLU A 193 -0.65 -5.46 -6.42
CA GLU A 193 -0.93 -6.39 -7.51
C GLU A 193 -1.58 -7.66 -6.95
N ARG A 194 -2.62 -8.15 -7.63
CA ARG A 194 -3.24 -9.45 -7.34
C ARG A 194 -3.71 -10.13 -8.61
N HIS A 195 -3.78 -11.45 -8.58
CA HIS A 195 -4.45 -12.25 -9.59
C HIS A 195 -5.93 -11.88 -9.69
N PHE A 196 -6.47 -11.93 -10.92
CA PHE A 196 -7.85 -11.56 -11.23
C PHE A 196 -8.53 -12.58 -12.12
N THR A 197 -9.80 -12.85 -11.87
CA THR A 197 -10.69 -13.64 -12.71
C THR A 197 -12.05 -12.95 -12.84
N ASP A 198 -12.76 -13.20 -13.92
CA ASP A 198 -14.15 -12.73 -14.08
C ASP A 198 -15.18 -13.62 -13.35
N THR A 199 -14.81 -14.86 -13.06
CA THR A 199 -15.58 -15.78 -12.22
C THR A 199 -14.65 -16.80 -11.54
N LYS A 200 -14.97 -17.15 -10.31
CA LYS A 200 -14.24 -18.18 -9.54
C LYS A 200 -14.62 -19.62 -9.96
N ASP A 201 -15.58 -19.77 -10.86
CA ASP A 201 -15.97 -21.09 -11.42
C ASP A 201 -15.01 -21.61 -12.51
N ARG A 202 -14.04 -20.77 -12.92
CA ARG A 202 -13.01 -21.19 -13.86
C ARG A 202 -12.08 -22.23 -13.26
N VAL A 203 -11.60 -23.12 -14.09
CA VAL A 203 -10.57 -24.10 -13.71
C VAL A 203 -9.18 -23.49 -14.00
N GLY A 204 -8.30 -23.49 -13.01
CA GLY A 204 -6.93 -22.99 -13.14
C GLY A 204 -6.23 -22.97 -11.78
N ASN A 205 -4.90 -23.08 -11.81
CA ASN A 205 -4.09 -23.22 -10.58
C ASN A 205 -4.21 -22.01 -9.65
N ASP A 206 -4.34 -20.79 -10.20
CA ASP A 206 -4.31 -19.54 -9.45
C ASP A 206 -5.71 -18.95 -9.21
N ILE A 207 -6.78 -19.63 -9.68
CA ILE A 207 -8.16 -19.14 -9.48
C ILE A 207 -8.51 -19.00 -8.00
N ILE A 208 -8.00 -19.88 -7.17
CA ILE A 208 -8.26 -19.85 -5.71
C ILE A 208 -7.81 -18.55 -5.05
N CYS A 209 -6.69 -17.94 -5.48
CA CYS A 209 -6.17 -16.68 -4.95
C CYS A 209 -6.50 -15.46 -5.84
N SER A 210 -7.26 -15.67 -6.93
CA SER A 210 -7.70 -14.60 -7.82
C SER A 210 -8.87 -13.82 -7.23
N MET A 211 -8.84 -12.50 -7.39
CA MET A 211 -10.01 -11.65 -7.13
C MET A 211 -11.05 -11.81 -8.24
N ASP A 212 -12.31 -11.76 -7.90
CA ASP A 212 -13.38 -11.50 -8.86
C ASP A 212 -13.64 -9.98 -9.05
N GLU A 213 -14.64 -9.65 -9.87
CA GLU A 213 -15.03 -8.27 -10.16
C GLU A 213 -15.42 -7.48 -8.89
N THR A 214 -16.13 -8.11 -7.96
CA THR A 214 -16.60 -7.49 -6.71
C THR A 214 -15.44 -7.24 -5.76
N GLU A 215 -14.55 -8.21 -5.61
CA GLU A 215 -13.37 -8.10 -4.75
C GLU A 215 -12.38 -7.04 -5.29
N LEU A 216 -12.19 -6.96 -6.62
CA LEU A 216 -11.36 -5.94 -7.23
C LEU A 216 -11.94 -4.54 -7.03
N LYS A 217 -13.25 -4.36 -7.24
CA LYS A 217 -13.93 -3.09 -6.97
C LYS A 217 -13.77 -2.67 -5.52
N CYS A 218 -14.01 -3.59 -4.58
CA CYS A 218 -13.81 -3.34 -3.14
C CYS A 218 -12.36 -2.94 -2.85
N LEU A 219 -11.37 -3.63 -3.42
CA LEU A 219 -9.96 -3.26 -3.23
C LEU A 219 -9.68 -1.85 -3.71
N ILE A 220 -10.14 -1.47 -4.90
CA ILE A 220 -9.93 -0.14 -5.47
C ILE A 220 -10.57 0.95 -4.60
N GLU A 221 -11.81 0.75 -4.14
CA GLU A 221 -12.54 1.71 -3.31
C GLU A 221 -11.88 1.85 -1.94
N SER A 222 -11.59 0.74 -1.26
CA SER A 222 -10.89 0.74 0.04
C SER A 222 -9.49 1.33 -0.06
N SER A 223 -8.78 1.10 -1.15
CA SER A 223 -7.45 1.69 -1.39
C SER A 223 -7.49 3.21 -1.43
N LYS A 224 -8.49 3.79 -2.10
CA LYS A 224 -8.69 5.25 -2.17
C LYS A 224 -9.06 5.81 -0.80
N GLU A 225 -9.96 5.13 -0.09
CA GLU A 225 -10.39 5.53 1.25
C GLU A 225 -9.21 5.53 2.22
N VAL A 226 -8.46 4.42 2.31
CA VAL A 226 -7.29 4.32 3.20
C VAL A 226 -6.22 5.33 2.81
N TYR A 227 -5.95 5.52 1.51
CA TYR A 227 -5.00 6.53 1.06
C TYR A 227 -5.39 7.94 1.51
N SER A 228 -6.68 8.29 1.51
CA SER A 228 -7.16 9.59 2.00
C SER A 228 -7.00 9.79 3.52
N MET A 229 -6.86 8.69 4.27
CA MET A 229 -6.63 8.72 5.72
C MET A 229 -5.15 8.96 6.07
N LEU A 230 -4.24 8.80 5.12
CA LEU A 230 -2.82 8.97 5.35
C LEU A 230 -2.45 10.45 5.41
N GLY A 231 -1.50 10.76 6.25
CA GLY A 231 -0.98 12.11 6.37
C GLY A 231 -1.56 12.88 7.56
N GLY A 232 -1.45 14.21 7.49
CA GLY A 232 -1.83 15.08 8.60
C GLY A 232 -0.73 15.21 9.67
N LYS A 233 -0.97 16.11 10.63
CA LYS A 233 -0.12 16.33 11.81
C LYS A 233 -0.92 16.07 13.08
N LYS A 234 -0.28 15.63 14.15
CA LYS A 234 -0.94 15.50 15.45
C LYS A 234 -1.18 16.90 16.05
N ALA A 235 -2.30 17.48 15.67
CA ALA A 235 -2.78 18.77 16.14
C ALA A 235 -4.32 18.77 16.18
N PRO A 236 -4.96 19.64 16.96
CA PRO A 236 -6.40 19.84 16.89
C PRO A 236 -6.82 20.32 15.50
N LEU A 237 -7.93 19.81 14.99
CA LEU A 237 -8.57 20.31 13.80
C LEU A 237 -9.50 21.47 14.15
N ALA A 238 -9.69 22.38 13.21
CA ALA A 238 -10.63 23.51 13.40
C ALA A 238 -12.06 23.00 13.65
N GLU A 239 -12.44 21.91 13.02
CA GLU A 239 -13.73 21.25 13.15
C GLU A 239 -13.97 20.65 14.53
N GLU A 240 -12.92 20.36 15.31
CA GLU A 240 -13.03 19.86 16.69
C GLU A 240 -13.38 20.96 17.69
N LYS A 241 -13.43 22.24 17.27
CA LYS A 241 -13.68 23.36 18.18
C LYS A 241 -14.91 23.18 19.06
N VAL A 242 -16.02 22.72 18.51
CA VAL A 242 -17.27 22.48 19.26
C VAL A 242 -17.04 21.45 20.37
N THR A 243 -16.30 20.39 20.08
CA THR A 243 -15.95 19.35 21.06
C THR A 243 -14.97 19.87 22.11
N ILE A 244 -13.98 20.65 21.69
CA ILE A 244 -13.01 21.29 22.59
C ILE A 244 -13.74 22.20 23.59
N ASP A 245 -14.69 23.02 23.11
CA ASP A 245 -15.41 23.99 23.92
C ASP A 245 -16.23 23.32 25.04
N PHE A 246 -16.79 22.13 24.83
CA PHE A 246 -17.53 21.44 25.90
C PHE A 246 -16.68 20.43 26.69
N ALA A 247 -15.69 19.80 26.06
CA ALA A 247 -14.97 18.66 26.64
C ALA A 247 -13.76 19.06 27.47
N PHE A 248 -13.07 20.14 27.12
CA PHE A 248 -11.91 20.60 27.85
C PHE A 248 -12.31 21.18 29.21
N ALA A 249 -11.40 21.11 30.17
CA ALA A 249 -11.56 21.74 31.46
C ALA A 249 -10.84 23.08 31.50
N THR A 250 -11.40 24.02 32.29
CA THR A 250 -10.82 25.32 32.62
C THR A 250 -10.82 25.51 34.14
N VAL A 251 -10.02 26.42 34.61
CA VAL A 251 -9.85 26.63 36.07
C VAL A 251 -11.06 27.30 36.67
N VAL A 252 -11.59 26.70 37.75
CA VAL A 252 -12.82 27.09 38.44
C VAL A 252 -12.62 27.04 39.96
N THR A 253 -13.22 27.96 40.70
CA THR A 253 -13.26 27.89 42.16
C THR A 253 -14.14 26.73 42.61
N ILE A 254 -13.70 25.99 43.64
CA ILE A 254 -14.47 24.90 44.27
C ILE A 254 -14.98 25.27 45.66
N SER A 255 -14.60 26.47 46.16
CA SER A 255 -15.15 27.12 47.34
C SER A 255 -15.17 28.64 47.11
N ASP A 256 -15.85 29.40 47.99
CA ASP A 256 -15.76 30.87 48.02
C ASP A 256 -14.31 31.26 48.41
N ILE A 257 -13.77 32.27 47.74
CA ILE A 257 -12.41 32.81 47.95
C ILE A 257 -12.56 34.30 48.30
N LYS A 258 -11.86 34.75 49.35
CA LYS A 258 -11.86 36.17 49.75
C LYS A 258 -10.75 36.93 49.02
N GLU A 259 -10.92 38.23 48.92
CA GLU A 259 -9.89 39.13 48.45
C GLU A 259 -8.58 38.93 49.22
N GLY A 260 -7.44 38.83 48.52
CA GLY A 260 -6.13 38.59 49.09
C GLY A 260 -5.82 37.14 49.49
N GLU A 261 -6.82 36.25 49.44
CA GLU A 261 -6.66 34.83 49.78
C GLU A 261 -5.81 34.12 48.69
N LEU A 262 -5.00 33.15 49.12
CA LEU A 262 -4.19 32.35 48.21
C LEU A 262 -5.05 31.36 47.46
N PHE A 263 -4.78 31.21 46.16
CA PHE A 263 -5.25 30.07 45.39
C PHE A 263 -4.49 28.83 45.77
N THR A 264 -5.22 27.75 46.11
CA THR A 264 -4.69 26.48 46.54
C THR A 264 -5.46 25.34 45.85
N SER A 265 -4.97 24.13 45.92
CA SER A 265 -5.69 22.95 45.43
C SER A 265 -6.98 22.65 46.19
N GLU A 266 -7.20 23.28 47.35
CA GLU A 266 -8.39 23.12 48.16
C GLU A 266 -9.55 24.08 47.76
N ASN A 267 -9.21 25.20 47.09
CA ASN A 267 -10.19 26.18 46.65
C ASN A 267 -10.26 26.37 45.12
N LEU A 268 -9.31 25.84 44.37
CA LEU A 268 -9.33 25.80 42.92
C LEU A 268 -9.28 24.36 42.40
N TRP A 269 -9.95 24.14 41.30
CA TRP A 269 -9.84 22.92 40.49
C TRP A 269 -10.13 23.22 39.02
N VAL A 270 -10.19 22.21 38.21
CA VAL A 270 -10.52 22.30 36.79
C VAL A 270 -11.83 21.60 36.51
N LYS A 271 -12.75 22.28 35.81
CA LYS A 271 -14.06 21.75 35.41
C LYS A 271 -14.34 22.07 33.93
N ARG A 272 -15.19 21.28 33.31
CA ARG A 272 -15.82 21.65 32.05
C ARG A 272 -16.80 22.79 32.23
N PRO A 273 -17.03 23.63 31.18
CA PRO A 273 -16.60 23.55 29.81
C PRO A 273 -15.22 24.17 29.54
N GLY A 274 -14.72 23.97 28.29
CA GLY A 274 -13.47 24.55 27.81
C GLY A 274 -13.53 26.03 27.44
N THR A 275 -14.63 26.70 27.70
CA THR A 275 -14.86 28.11 27.33
C THR A 275 -14.28 29.14 28.30
N GLY A 276 -13.85 28.71 29.52
CA GLY A 276 -13.18 29.60 30.46
C GLY A 276 -11.84 30.10 29.94
N GLU A 277 -11.41 31.27 30.43
CA GLU A 277 -10.17 31.93 29.96
C GLU A 277 -8.93 31.14 30.33
N ILE A 278 -8.80 30.71 31.59
CA ILE A 278 -7.63 29.97 32.06
C ILE A 278 -7.84 28.46 31.87
N LYS A 279 -7.06 27.90 31.01
CA LYS A 279 -7.16 26.47 30.67
C LYS A 279 -6.50 25.60 31.76
N ALA A 280 -6.87 24.32 31.81
CA ALA A 280 -6.33 23.37 32.78
C ALA A 280 -4.79 23.27 32.77
N VAL A 281 -4.17 23.48 31.62
CA VAL A 281 -2.70 23.48 31.45
C VAL A 281 -2.02 24.60 32.25
N ASP A 282 -2.74 25.66 32.55
CA ASP A 282 -2.23 26.83 33.30
C ASP A 282 -2.59 26.77 34.80
N TYR A 283 -3.22 25.70 35.27
CA TYR A 283 -3.65 25.54 36.66
C TYR A 283 -2.54 25.83 37.67
N GLU A 284 -1.38 25.22 37.50
CA GLU A 284 -0.23 25.37 38.39
C GLU A 284 0.31 26.83 38.46
N LYS A 285 0.05 27.64 37.43
CA LYS A 285 0.45 29.05 37.41
C LYS A 285 -0.36 29.91 38.39
N LEU A 286 -1.50 29.39 38.86
CA LEU A 286 -2.37 30.07 39.80
C LEU A 286 -2.09 29.73 41.26
N ILE A 287 -1.60 28.49 41.51
CA ILE A 287 -1.33 28.01 42.87
C ILE A 287 -0.30 28.92 43.53
N GLY A 288 -0.60 29.41 44.73
CA GLY A 288 0.20 30.34 45.48
C GLY A 288 0.07 31.83 45.11
N ARG A 289 -0.68 32.17 44.04
CA ARG A 289 -1.07 33.56 43.76
C ARG A 289 -2.26 33.96 44.63
N ARG A 290 -2.62 35.25 44.65
CA ARG A 290 -3.68 35.81 45.46
C ARG A 290 -4.86 36.28 44.61
N ALA A 291 -6.05 36.12 45.16
CA ALA A 291 -7.28 36.66 44.56
C ALA A 291 -7.32 38.18 44.68
N LYS A 292 -7.63 38.86 43.58
CA LYS A 292 -7.76 40.33 43.51
C LYS A 292 -9.06 40.86 44.10
N ALA A 293 -10.06 40.03 44.24
CA ALA A 293 -11.40 40.35 44.78
C ALA A 293 -12.04 39.09 45.35
N ASN A 294 -13.18 39.25 46.05
CA ASN A 294 -14.00 38.11 46.48
C ASN A 294 -14.52 37.34 45.27
N ILE A 295 -14.33 36.04 45.23
CA ILE A 295 -14.76 35.15 44.14
C ILE A 295 -15.66 34.06 44.70
N LYS A 296 -16.84 33.88 44.11
CA LYS A 296 -17.80 32.85 44.52
C LYS A 296 -17.36 31.47 44.01
N LYS A 297 -17.76 30.44 44.75
CA LYS A 297 -17.66 29.06 44.30
C LYS A 297 -18.26 28.89 42.91
N ASP A 298 -17.68 27.97 42.13
CA ASP A 298 -18.12 27.59 40.79
C ASP A 298 -17.99 28.74 39.75
N THR A 299 -17.00 29.63 39.95
CA THR A 299 -16.67 30.72 39.06
C THR A 299 -15.42 30.36 38.23
N HIS A 300 -15.49 30.49 36.92
CA HIS A 300 -14.30 30.38 36.03
C HIS A 300 -13.35 31.53 36.32
N ILE A 301 -12.09 31.20 36.57
CA ILE A 301 -11.05 32.20 36.85
C ILE A 301 -10.56 32.83 35.55
N THR A 302 -10.40 34.15 35.63
CA THR A 302 -9.74 34.95 34.59
C THR A 302 -8.43 35.53 35.12
N TRP A 303 -7.50 35.88 34.22
CA TRP A 303 -6.23 36.51 34.63
C TRP A 303 -6.49 37.87 35.35
N GLY A 304 -7.59 38.56 35.02
CA GLY A 304 -8.00 39.78 35.69
C GLY A 304 -8.38 39.62 37.17
N MET A 305 -8.65 38.41 37.66
CA MET A 305 -8.98 38.05 39.05
C MET A 305 -7.75 37.69 39.89
N VAL A 306 -6.55 37.70 39.29
CA VAL A 306 -5.29 37.23 39.90
C VAL A 306 -4.34 38.39 40.14
N LEU A 307 -3.72 38.44 41.35
CA LEU A 307 -2.67 39.40 41.72
C LEU A 307 -1.29 38.84 41.35
#